data_bec2fff76a1443edc08935a0fce407c7
#
_entry.id   bec2fff76a1443edc08935a0fce407c7
#
_cell.length_a   1.000
_cell.length_b   1.000
_cell.length_c   1.000
_cell.angle_alpha   90.00
_cell.angle_beta   90.00
_cell.angle_gamma   90.00
#
_symmetry.space_group_name_H-M   'P 1'
#
loop_
_entity.id
_entity.type
_entity.pdbx_description
1 polymer ?
#
loop_
_entity_poly.entity_id
_entity_poly.type
_entity_poly.pdbx_seq_one_letter_code
_entity_poly.pdbx_strand_id
1 'polypeptide(L)'
;MGEYCASPEGDSALAAAASLALPSPSPEAAGKPRYGSCDRRCVKQVFDNLHGSISLDPLALQFVDTEEFQRLRDLKQLGLTYLVYPGAVHTRFEHSLGVYSLAGKAMNNLKTYQGEELGIDRIDMQTVKLAGLLHDIGHGPFSHLFEHEFLPRVIPGSTWSHEHMSVLLLDSIVDKHAIDIEDDYLKMVKEMIIASSKFATTKSAKDKHFLYDIVANGRNGIDVDKFDYIDRDCRACGLGSNFQYWRLMEGMRVMGDEICYPAKDCRCFIYSPHLLKFDLSYFSIILRQQNVTCHVSLGIIDLSIHKLFSTRADLHRTVYTHAKVKAVELMLVDALIEANDYLGISLHANDPEDFWKLDDTIIKSIETAPNNELKKAKEIIQRIRRRELYKFCNQYSVPKDKLEHFKNITAQDIVCSQKSSEVLLKEEDVAVSNVKIDLTRGKDNPLESIKFFKDFGCNEKFPITDDRVSHLLPAYNEDRIVRVYAKKPELVEAVSEAFENLQLRMYGEKTQVHDTPKKKRLRSN
;
A
#
# COMPACT_ATOMS: atom_id res chain seq x y z
N MET A 1 31.65 31.30 44.29
CA MET A 1 32.89 30.91 44.93
C MET A 1 33.41 29.78 44.09
N GLY A 2 34.26 29.97 43.21
CA GLY A 2 35.66 30.32 43.15
C GLY A 2 36.38 29.04 42.75
N GLU A 3 37.33 28.91 41.99
CA GLU A 3 38.25 29.82 41.31
C GLU A 3 39.01 29.08 40.20
N TYR A 4 39.43 29.80 39.23
CA TYR A 4 40.41 29.54 38.18
C TYR A 4 41.73 28.92 38.67
N CYS A 5 42.39 28.12 37.81
CA CYS A 5 43.84 28.22 37.63
C CYS A 5 44.29 27.88 36.23
N ALA A 6 45.22 28.69 35.75
CA ALA A 6 45.71 28.84 34.39
C ALA A 6 46.94 27.95 34.09
N SER A 7 47.24 27.85 32.80
CA SER A 7 48.41 27.26 32.15
C SER A 7 49.77 27.80 32.63
N PRO A 8 50.90 27.13 32.25
CA PRO A 8 51.79 27.83 31.32
C PRO A 8 52.35 26.98 30.16
N GLU A 9 52.85 27.75 29.22
CA GLU A 9 53.52 27.49 27.96
C GLU A 9 54.83 26.70 28.07
N GLY A 10 55.26 26.10 26.96
CA GLY A 10 56.62 25.58 26.80
C GLY A 10 56.90 24.84 25.49
N ASP A 11 57.40 25.62 24.52
CA ASP A 11 58.44 25.36 23.51
C ASP A 11 58.43 24.15 22.54
N SER A 12 58.35 24.56 21.30
CA SER A 12 59.07 24.17 20.05
C SER A 12 59.98 22.95 20.01
N ALA A 13 59.68 22.05 19.03
CA ALA A 13 60.78 21.37 18.27
C ALA A 13 60.24 21.06 16.85
N LEU A 14 60.78 21.79 15.87
CA LEU A 14 60.69 21.46 14.44
C LEU A 14 61.52 20.17 14.20
N ALA A 15 60.84 19.17 13.58
CA ALA A 15 61.53 18.08 12.90
C ALA A 15 60.97 17.90 11.51
N ALA A 16 61.75 18.20 10.51
CA ALA A 16 61.51 18.00 9.10
C ALA A 16 61.35 16.51 8.79
N ALA A 17 60.22 16.13 8.20
CA ALA A 17 60.06 14.84 7.55
C ALA A 17 59.83 15.04 6.05
N ALA A 18 60.76 14.49 5.29
CA ALA A 18 60.86 14.58 3.84
C ALA A 18 59.60 14.02 3.14
N SER A 19 59.12 14.79 2.20
CA SER A 19 58.12 14.43 1.20
C SER A 19 58.66 13.31 0.30
N LEU A 20 58.15 12.09 0.47
CA LEU A 20 58.19 11.05 -0.57
C LEU A 20 56.89 11.15 -1.38
N ALA A 21 56.96 11.85 -2.50
CA ALA A 21 55.92 11.88 -3.51
C ALA A 21 55.83 10.49 -4.16
N LEU A 22 54.72 9.81 -3.94
CA LEU A 22 54.32 8.65 -4.76
C LEU A 22 53.85 9.15 -6.13
N PRO A 23 54.21 8.46 -7.24
CA PRO A 23 53.78 8.85 -8.58
C PRO A 23 52.28 8.72 -8.71
N SER A 24 51.63 9.75 -9.29
CA SER A 24 50.24 9.73 -9.72
C SER A 24 50.00 8.62 -10.73
N PRO A 25 48.95 7.78 -10.60
CA PRO A 25 48.60 6.81 -11.64
C PRO A 25 48.11 7.55 -12.87
N SER A 26 48.60 7.10 -14.04
CA SER A 26 48.14 7.55 -15.35
C SER A 26 46.65 7.28 -15.58
N PRO A 27 45.95 8.13 -16.33
CA PRO A 27 44.51 7.99 -16.60
C PRO A 27 44.23 7.07 -17.80
N GLU A 28 44.63 5.79 -17.69
CA GLU A 28 44.21 4.76 -18.65
C GLU A 28 44.10 3.43 -17.92
N ALA A 29 42.87 3.11 -17.49
CA ALA A 29 42.23 1.83 -17.26
C ALA A 29 41.14 1.94 -16.19
N ALA A 30 40.17 2.84 -16.35
CA ALA A 30 38.90 2.69 -15.72
C ALA A 30 38.10 1.65 -16.52
N GLY A 31 38.46 0.38 -16.32
CA GLY A 31 37.64 -0.74 -16.78
C GLY A 31 36.26 -0.64 -16.11
N LYS A 32 35.19 -0.64 -16.91
CA LYS A 32 33.81 -0.72 -16.47
C LYS A 32 33.72 -1.75 -15.34
N PRO A 33 33.07 -1.47 -14.21
CA PRO A 33 32.89 -2.45 -13.15
C PRO A 33 32.10 -3.63 -13.73
N ARG A 34 32.77 -4.76 -13.91
CA ARG A 34 32.07 -6.02 -14.19
C ARG A 34 31.18 -6.31 -13.00
N TYR A 35 29.88 -6.44 -13.21
CA TYR A 35 28.90 -6.92 -12.24
C TYR A 35 29.25 -8.34 -11.77
N GLY A 36 30.25 -8.47 -10.94
CA GLY A 36 30.77 -9.73 -10.42
C GLY A 36 30.94 -9.64 -8.92
N SER A 37 30.23 -10.50 -8.18
CA SER A 37 30.18 -10.70 -6.73
C SER A 37 29.79 -9.43 -5.94
N CYS A 38 28.58 -9.46 -5.34
CA CYS A 38 28.16 -8.44 -4.39
C CYS A 38 29.11 -8.45 -3.19
N ASP A 39 30.06 -7.50 -3.18
CA ASP A 39 30.91 -7.30 -2.03
C ASP A 39 30.02 -6.81 -0.87
N ARG A 40 29.98 -7.58 0.23
CA ARG A 40 29.20 -7.21 1.43
C ARG A 40 29.56 -5.84 1.98
N ARG A 41 30.71 -5.29 1.61
CA ARG A 41 31.15 -3.93 1.97
C ARG A 41 30.36 -2.82 1.29
N CYS A 42 29.69 -3.14 0.18
CA CYS A 42 28.87 -2.18 -0.59
C CYS A 42 27.37 -2.26 -0.26
N VAL A 43 26.95 -3.09 0.68
CA VAL A 43 25.56 -3.27 1.09
C VAL A 43 25.26 -2.40 2.30
N LYS A 44 24.30 -1.48 2.18
CA LYS A 44 23.78 -0.73 3.33
C LYS A 44 22.67 -1.52 4.01
N GLN A 45 22.58 -1.39 5.34
CA GLN A 45 21.51 -1.97 6.13
C GLN A 45 20.62 -0.87 6.71
N VAL A 46 19.32 -1.05 6.57
CA VAL A 46 18.27 -0.21 7.15
C VAL A 46 17.47 -1.06 8.12
N PHE A 47 17.14 -0.50 9.29
CA PHE A 47 16.28 -1.18 10.26
C PHE A 47 14.84 -0.74 10.09
N ASP A 48 13.98 -1.68 9.73
CA ASP A 48 12.53 -1.52 9.63
C ASP A 48 11.85 -2.10 10.87
N ASN A 49 10.81 -1.44 11.34
CA ASN A 49 10.12 -1.85 12.56
C ASN A 49 9.25 -3.11 12.41
N LEU A 50 8.97 -3.52 11.17
CA LEU A 50 8.19 -4.72 10.85
C LEU A 50 9.10 -5.88 10.41
N HIS A 51 10.06 -5.62 9.50
CA HIS A 51 10.89 -6.63 8.86
C HIS A 51 12.29 -6.78 9.48
N GLY A 52 12.65 -5.95 10.46
CA GLY A 52 13.98 -5.94 11.06
C GLY A 52 15.03 -5.36 10.12
N SER A 53 16.19 -6.01 10.00
CA SER A 53 17.28 -5.53 9.15
C SER A 53 17.00 -5.84 7.67
N ILE A 54 16.97 -4.80 6.85
CA ILE A 54 16.84 -4.86 5.39
C ILE A 54 18.15 -4.48 4.75
N SER A 55 18.69 -5.36 3.90
CA SER A 55 19.94 -5.13 3.17
C SER A 55 19.64 -4.60 1.78
N LEU A 56 20.12 -3.39 1.47
CA LEU A 56 19.99 -2.74 0.17
C LEU A 56 21.23 -2.99 -0.67
N ASP A 57 21.07 -3.51 -1.87
CA ASP A 57 22.17 -3.65 -2.82
C ASP A 57 22.54 -2.30 -3.48
N PRO A 58 23.74 -2.21 -4.13
CA PRO A 58 24.22 -0.95 -4.67
C PRO A 58 23.31 -0.32 -5.73
N LEU A 59 22.60 -1.12 -6.55
CA LEU A 59 21.66 -0.57 -7.54
C LEU A 59 20.43 0.01 -6.86
N ALA A 60 19.85 -0.71 -5.90
CA ALA A 60 18.72 -0.20 -5.12
C ALA A 60 19.05 1.10 -4.39
N LEU A 61 20.29 1.25 -3.90
CA LEU A 61 20.73 2.47 -3.23
C LEU A 61 20.79 3.67 -4.16
N GLN A 62 21.14 3.49 -5.45
CA GLN A 62 21.15 4.60 -6.40
C GLN A 62 19.74 5.20 -6.58
N PHE A 63 18.69 4.36 -6.55
CA PHE A 63 17.30 4.85 -6.57
C PHE A 63 16.88 5.44 -5.21
N VAL A 64 17.23 4.78 -4.10
CA VAL A 64 16.84 5.25 -2.75
C VAL A 64 17.44 6.63 -2.44
N ASP A 65 18.65 6.90 -2.88
CA ASP A 65 19.35 8.17 -2.61
C ASP A 65 18.97 9.32 -3.58
N THR A 66 17.84 9.18 -4.35
CA THR A 66 17.27 10.24 -5.21
C THR A 66 16.22 11.07 -4.48
N GLU A 67 16.00 12.32 -4.89
CA GLU A 67 14.97 13.19 -4.31
C GLU A 67 13.57 12.61 -4.52
N GLU A 68 13.32 12.00 -5.67
CA GLU A 68 12.06 11.38 -6.03
C GLU A 68 11.71 10.24 -5.08
N PHE A 69 12.68 9.41 -4.68
CA PHE A 69 12.44 8.34 -3.72
C PHE A 69 12.39 8.88 -2.28
N GLN A 70 13.28 9.82 -1.91
CA GLN A 70 13.28 10.42 -0.58
C GLN A 70 11.97 11.15 -0.26
N ARG A 71 11.29 11.70 -1.29
CA ARG A 71 9.93 12.26 -1.17
C ARG A 71 8.95 11.32 -0.48
N LEU A 72 9.09 10.00 -0.65
CA LEU A 72 8.21 9.02 -0.01
C LEU A 72 8.19 9.10 1.52
N ARG A 73 9.18 9.75 2.15
CA ARG A 73 9.21 10.01 3.60
C ARG A 73 8.14 11.03 4.03
N ASP A 74 7.76 11.89 3.12
CA ASP A 74 6.76 12.93 3.34
C ASP A 74 5.38 12.54 2.78
N LEU A 75 5.21 11.28 2.33
CA LEU A 75 3.95 10.68 1.91
C LEU A 75 3.48 9.63 2.91
N LYS A 76 2.46 9.95 3.69
CA LYS A 76 1.86 8.96 4.59
C LYS A 76 1.10 7.89 3.82
N GLN A 77 1.38 6.63 4.15
CA GLN A 77 0.74 5.46 3.55
C GLN A 77 -0.79 5.56 3.58
N LEU A 78 -1.34 5.99 4.69
CA LEU A 78 -2.78 6.11 4.92
C LEU A 78 -3.29 7.57 4.90
N GLY A 79 -2.57 8.46 4.22
CA GLY A 79 -2.97 9.87 4.06
C GLY A 79 -3.37 10.51 5.39
N LEU A 80 -4.61 10.97 5.50
CA LEU A 80 -5.13 11.70 6.68
C LEU A 80 -5.64 10.81 7.83
N THR A 81 -5.49 9.51 7.71
CA THR A 81 -5.97 8.54 8.74
C THR A 81 -5.36 8.82 10.11
N TYR A 82 -4.15 9.36 10.19
CA TYR A 82 -3.49 9.71 11.46
C TYR A 82 -4.28 10.73 12.29
N LEU A 83 -5.17 11.50 11.69
CA LEU A 83 -6.05 12.42 12.42
C LEU A 83 -7.17 11.68 13.21
N VAL A 84 -7.35 10.38 12.96
CA VAL A 84 -8.32 9.53 13.67
C VAL A 84 -7.59 8.41 14.42
N TYR A 85 -6.59 7.79 13.77
CA TYR A 85 -5.69 6.78 14.33
C TYR A 85 -4.29 7.39 14.48
N PRO A 86 -3.94 7.98 15.64
CA PRO A 86 -2.71 8.77 15.79
C PRO A 86 -1.42 8.03 15.47
N GLY A 87 -1.42 6.69 15.56
CA GLY A 87 -0.29 5.84 15.20
C GLY A 87 -0.12 5.63 13.69
N ALA A 88 -1.11 5.99 12.87
CA ALA A 88 -1.07 5.83 11.40
C ALA A 88 -0.23 6.93 10.72
N VAL A 89 1.03 7.05 11.12
CA VAL A 89 1.98 8.06 10.63
C VAL A 89 3.09 7.49 9.75
N HIS A 90 3.09 6.17 9.53
CA HIS A 90 4.03 5.49 8.66
C HIS A 90 3.90 5.98 7.20
N THR A 91 4.99 5.90 6.47
CA THR A 91 5.14 6.52 5.17
C THR A 91 5.33 5.47 4.07
N ARG A 92 5.21 5.88 2.83
CA ARG A 92 5.48 5.01 1.68
C ARG A 92 6.94 4.62 1.57
N PHE A 93 7.83 5.38 2.21
CA PHE A 93 9.25 5.07 2.22
C PHE A 93 9.55 3.72 2.89
N GLU A 94 9.09 3.53 4.14
CA GLU A 94 9.30 2.26 4.83
C GLU A 94 8.50 1.11 4.24
N HIS A 95 7.31 1.37 3.67
CA HIS A 95 6.54 0.39 2.93
C HIS A 95 7.31 -0.12 1.70
N SER A 96 7.83 0.77 0.86
CA SER A 96 8.63 0.41 -0.31
C SER A 96 9.85 -0.43 0.04
N LEU A 97 10.55 -0.12 1.15
CA LEU A 97 11.65 -0.93 1.67
C LEU A 97 11.16 -2.31 2.14
N GLY A 98 10.00 -2.38 2.79
CA GLY A 98 9.36 -3.62 3.21
C GLY A 98 9.04 -4.53 2.03
N VAL A 99 8.40 -3.98 1.00
CA VAL A 99 8.06 -4.72 -0.24
C VAL A 99 9.31 -5.21 -0.96
N TYR A 100 10.35 -4.39 -1.06
CA TYR A 100 11.67 -4.80 -1.57
C TYR A 100 12.23 -6.01 -0.80
N SER A 101 12.17 -5.99 0.53
CA SER A 101 12.64 -7.06 1.39
C SER A 101 11.84 -8.35 1.18
N LEU A 102 10.51 -8.24 1.13
CA LEU A 102 9.61 -9.38 0.92
C LEU A 102 9.76 -9.97 -0.49
N ALA A 103 9.91 -9.13 -1.52
CA ALA A 103 10.20 -9.55 -2.89
C ALA A 103 11.48 -10.39 -2.94
N GLY A 104 12.54 -9.93 -2.28
CA GLY A 104 13.79 -10.67 -2.15
C GLY A 104 13.64 -12.00 -1.41
N LYS A 105 12.85 -12.05 -0.33
CA LYS A 105 12.55 -13.29 0.41
C LYS A 105 11.75 -14.27 -0.44
N ALA A 106 10.73 -13.80 -1.16
CA ALA A 106 9.92 -14.60 -2.07
C ALA A 106 10.80 -15.26 -3.15
N MET A 107 11.62 -14.45 -3.82
CA MET A 107 12.55 -14.94 -4.84
C MET A 107 13.59 -15.91 -4.28
N ASN A 108 14.12 -15.68 -3.09
CA ASN A 108 15.06 -16.61 -2.44
C ASN A 108 14.41 -17.96 -2.14
N ASN A 109 13.15 -17.96 -1.69
CA ASN A 109 12.41 -19.19 -1.46
C ASN A 109 12.24 -19.99 -2.77
N LEU A 110 11.75 -19.35 -3.83
CA LEU A 110 11.61 -20.01 -5.14
C LEU A 110 12.95 -20.52 -5.67
N LYS A 111 14.01 -19.69 -5.57
CA LYS A 111 15.36 -20.09 -6.00
C LYS A 111 15.91 -21.28 -5.20
N THR A 112 15.65 -21.35 -3.91
CA THR A 112 16.12 -22.45 -3.05
C THR A 112 15.48 -23.78 -3.41
N TYR A 113 14.19 -23.78 -3.74
CA TYR A 113 13.44 -25.03 -3.96
C TYR A 113 13.26 -25.39 -5.44
N GLN A 114 13.27 -24.42 -6.36
CA GLN A 114 13.02 -24.62 -7.79
C GLN A 114 13.99 -23.83 -8.68
N GLY A 115 15.12 -23.34 -8.15
CA GLY A 115 16.01 -22.44 -8.88
C GLY A 115 16.55 -23.01 -10.20
N GLU A 116 16.90 -24.29 -10.24
CA GLU A 116 17.36 -24.97 -11.45
C GLU A 116 16.21 -25.20 -12.44
N GLU A 117 15.05 -25.66 -11.96
CA GLU A 117 13.85 -25.90 -12.76
C GLU A 117 13.34 -24.62 -13.44
N LEU A 118 13.33 -23.50 -12.71
CA LEU A 118 12.81 -22.21 -13.17
C LEU A 118 13.87 -21.33 -13.83
N GLY A 119 15.14 -21.73 -13.80
CA GLY A 119 16.24 -20.95 -14.33
C GLY A 119 16.38 -19.57 -13.69
N ILE A 120 16.09 -19.45 -12.37
CA ILE A 120 16.13 -18.18 -11.64
C ILE A 120 17.58 -17.73 -11.50
N ASP A 121 17.93 -16.66 -12.17
CA ASP A 121 19.25 -16.06 -12.13
C ASP A 121 19.34 -14.86 -11.17
N ARG A 122 20.44 -14.13 -11.23
CA ARG A 122 20.67 -12.95 -10.40
C ARG A 122 19.85 -11.75 -10.86
N ILE A 123 19.62 -11.65 -12.15
CA ILE A 123 18.91 -10.55 -12.79
C ILE A 123 17.46 -10.61 -12.43
N ASP A 124 16.83 -11.80 -12.54
CA ASP A 124 15.43 -12.02 -12.10
C ASP A 124 15.22 -11.53 -10.66
N MET A 125 16.17 -11.91 -9.78
CA MET A 125 16.08 -11.50 -8.37
C MET A 125 16.21 -9.99 -8.17
N GLN A 126 17.11 -9.33 -8.91
CA GLN A 126 17.31 -7.88 -8.82
C GLN A 126 16.11 -7.13 -9.39
N THR A 127 15.59 -7.58 -10.53
CA THR A 127 14.45 -6.95 -11.21
C THR A 127 13.19 -6.99 -10.33
N VAL A 128 12.87 -8.15 -9.76
CA VAL A 128 11.70 -8.28 -8.87
C VAL A 128 11.85 -7.44 -7.59
N LYS A 129 13.04 -7.42 -6.99
CA LYS A 129 13.32 -6.58 -5.82
C LYS A 129 13.18 -5.10 -6.15
N LEU A 130 13.72 -4.68 -7.30
CA LEU A 130 13.66 -3.29 -7.74
C LEU A 130 12.23 -2.86 -8.06
N ALA A 131 11.44 -3.73 -8.70
CA ALA A 131 10.02 -3.50 -8.92
C ALA A 131 9.28 -3.31 -7.58
N GLY A 132 9.56 -4.16 -6.57
CA GLY A 132 9.01 -3.99 -5.23
C GLY A 132 9.44 -2.71 -4.52
N LEU A 133 10.66 -2.22 -4.76
CA LEU A 133 11.13 -0.95 -4.21
C LEU A 133 10.40 0.26 -4.81
N LEU A 134 10.14 0.23 -6.11
CA LEU A 134 9.76 1.40 -6.89
C LEU A 134 8.26 1.44 -7.28
N HIS A 135 7.48 0.41 -6.91
CA HIS A 135 6.08 0.29 -7.35
C HIS A 135 5.21 1.49 -6.93
N ASP A 136 5.49 2.10 -5.78
CA ASP A 136 4.72 3.16 -5.15
C ASP A 136 5.30 4.58 -5.33
N ILE A 137 6.43 4.72 -6.06
CA ILE A 137 7.12 6.01 -6.18
C ILE A 137 6.26 7.09 -6.84
N GLY A 138 5.29 6.70 -7.65
CA GLY A 138 4.36 7.59 -8.36
C GLY A 138 3.15 8.04 -7.57
N HIS A 139 3.01 7.70 -6.28
CA HIS A 139 1.89 8.19 -5.47
C HIS A 139 1.97 9.71 -5.27
N GLY A 140 0.82 10.38 -5.39
CA GLY A 140 0.67 11.79 -5.07
C GLY A 140 0.35 12.06 -3.58
N PRO A 141 0.22 13.34 -3.19
CA PRO A 141 -0.12 13.75 -1.83
C PRO A 141 -1.35 13.02 -1.30
N PHE A 142 -1.27 12.54 -0.05
CA PHE A 142 -2.35 11.83 0.62
C PHE A 142 -2.76 10.52 -0.08
N SER A 143 -1.85 9.94 -0.89
CA SER A 143 -2.03 8.60 -1.48
C SER A 143 -3.27 8.54 -2.39
N HIS A 144 -4.13 7.55 -2.22
CA HIS A 144 -5.32 7.32 -3.06
C HIS A 144 -6.33 8.48 -3.08
N LEU A 145 -6.32 9.38 -2.09
CA LEU A 145 -7.16 10.58 -2.11
C LEU A 145 -6.83 11.48 -3.31
N PHE A 146 -5.54 11.64 -3.62
CA PHE A 146 -5.08 12.45 -4.74
C PHE A 146 -5.60 11.92 -6.07
N GLU A 147 -5.43 10.63 -6.30
CA GLU A 147 -5.81 9.95 -7.53
C GLU A 147 -7.33 9.83 -7.71
N HIS A 148 -8.06 9.42 -6.65
CA HIS A 148 -9.47 9.04 -6.79
C HIS A 148 -10.46 10.16 -6.45
N GLU A 149 -10.05 11.15 -5.67
CA GLU A 149 -10.96 12.20 -5.21
C GLU A 149 -10.58 13.60 -5.73
N PHE A 150 -9.28 13.95 -5.73
CA PHE A 150 -8.83 15.28 -6.12
C PHE A 150 -8.70 15.43 -7.65
N LEU A 151 -7.86 14.61 -8.29
CA LEU A 151 -7.58 14.75 -9.73
C LEU A 151 -8.83 14.68 -10.62
N PRO A 152 -9.81 13.76 -10.39
CA PRO A 152 -11.01 13.72 -11.21
C PRO A 152 -11.89 14.97 -11.12
N ARG A 153 -11.75 15.78 -10.05
CA ARG A 153 -12.51 17.03 -9.86
C ARG A 153 -11.85 18.24 -10.53
N VAL A 154 -10.51 18.22 -10.63
CA VAL A 154 -9.76 19.33 -11.27
C VAL A 154 -9.42 19.03 -12.74
N ILE A 155 -9.35 17.75 -13.13
CA ILE A 155 -9.12 17.27 -14.49
C ILE A 155 -10.22 16.27 -14.85
N PRO A 156 -11.39 16.74 -15.32
CA PRO A 156 -12.49 15.84 -15.70
C PRO A 156 -12.06 14.84 -16.77
N GLY A 157 -12.34 13.55 -16.55
CA GLY A 157 -11.94 12.49 -17.46
C GLY A 157 -10.49 12.03 -17.34
N SER A 158 -9.76 12.48 -16.32
CA SER A 158 -8.38 12.03 -16.05
C SER A 158 -8.31 10.51 -15.93
N THR A 159 -7.33 9.91 -16.62
CA THR A 159 -6.96 8.50 -16.51
C THR A 159 -5.67 8.31 -15.73
N TRP A 160 -5.21 9.33 -15.04
CA TRP A 160 -4.01 9.32 -14.23
C TRP A 160 -4.04 8.16 -13.21
N SER A 161 -2.91 7.51 -13.01
CA SER A 161 -2.73 6.52 -11.96
C SER A 161 -1.30 6.56 -11.42
N HIS A 162 -1.15 6.22 -10.14
CA HIS A 162 0.16 6.18 -9.49
C HIS A 162 1.09 5.12 -10.10
N GLU A 163 0.57 3.99 -10.56
CA GLU A 163 1.39 2.96 -11.21
C GLU A 163 1.97 3.49 -12.54
N HIS A 164 1.15 4.20 -13.32
CA HIS A 164 1.64 4.80 -14.57
C HIS A 164 2.66 5.91 -14.28
N MET A 165 2.41 6.76 -13.28
CA MET A 165 3.37 7.77 -12.84
C MET A 165 4.66 7.15 -12.32
N SER A 166 4.59 6.01 -11.61
CA SER A 166 5.79 5.26 -11.19
C SER A 166 6.66 4.88 -12.38
N VAL A 167 6.05 4.42 -13.47
CA VAL A 167 6.79 4.07 -14.71
C VAL A 167 7.45 5.30 -15.34
N LEU A 168 6.76 6.44 -15.42
CA LEU A 168 7.30 7.68 -15.97
C LEU A 168 8.46 8.22 -15.12
N LEU A 169 8.31 8.17 -13.80
CA LEU A 169 9.36 8.60 -12.85
C LEU A 169 10.61 7.73 -12.96
N LEU A 170 10.47 6.42 -13.21
CA LEU A 170 11.65 5.56 -13.39
C LEU A 170 12.50 6.01 -14.56
N ASP A 171 11.91 6.36 -15.69
CA ASP A 171 12.64 6.89 -16.84
C ASP A 171 13.35 8.21 -16.48
N SER A 172 12.62 9.16 -15.89
CA SER A 172 13.16 10.45 -15.46
C SER A 172 14.31 10.30 -14.44
N ILE A 173 14.18 9.39 -13.47
CA ILE A 173 15.22 9.13 -12.45
C ILE A 173 16.48 8.55 -13.10
N VAL A 174 16.34 7.55 -13.98
CA VAL A 174 17.48 6.91 -14.66
C VAL A 174 18.23 7.94 -15.49
N ASP A 175 17.53 8.77 -16.24
CA ASP A 175 18.14 9.80 -17.08
C ASP A 175 18.79 10.91 -16.24
N LYS A 176 18.07 11.45 -15.25
CA LYS A 176 18.52 12.57 -14.41
C LYS A 176 19.73 12.22 -13.56
N HIS A 177 19.74 11.03 -12.97
CA HIS A 177 20.78 10.59 -12.04
C HIS A 177 21.83 9.69 -12.71
N ALA A 178 21.74 9.48 -14.04
CA ALA A 178 22.64 8.64 -14.83
C ALA A 178 22.85 7.24 -14.21
N ILE A 179 21.75 6.59 -13.78
CA ILE A 179 21.78 5.27 -13.16
C ILE A 179 22.13 4.22 -14.22
N ASP A 180 23.21 3.46 -13.98
CA ASP A 180 23.65 2.41 -14.92
C ASP A 180 22.77 1.14 -14.76
N ILE A 181 21.72 1.06 -15.58
CA ILE A 181 20.81 -0.09 -15.68
C ILE A 181 20.56 -0.39 -17.15
N GLU A 182 20.57 -1.67 -17.52
CA GLU A 182 20.29 -2.07 -18.90
C GLU A 182 18.79 -1.86 -19.25
N ASP A 183 18.50 -1.37 -20.45
CA ASP A 183 17.14 -1.03 -20.90
C ASP A 183 16.15 -2.18 -20.76
N ASP A 184 16.57 -3.42 -21.07
CA ASP A 184 15.71 -4.60 -20.94
C ASP A 184 15.33 -4.86 -19.48
N TYR A 185 16.22 -4.59 -18.51
CA TYR A 185 15.91 -4.77 -17.08
C TYR A 185 15.00 -3.66 -16.58
N LEU A 186 15.26 -2.42 -16.96
CA LEU A 186 14.39 -1.29 -16.63
C LEU A 186 12.98 -1.52 -17.18
N LYS A 187 12.88 -2.03 -18.40
CA LYS A 187 11.61 -2.40 -19.03
C LYS A 187 10.86 -3.47 -18.22
N MET A 188 11.55 -4.54 -17.80
CA MET A 188 10.94 -5.60 -16.99
C MET A 188 10.45 -5.06 -15.63
N VAL A 189 11.23 -4.18 -14.97
CA VAL A 189 10.82 -3.51 -13.72
C VAL A 189 9.51 -2.75 -13.93
N LYS A 190 9.43 -1.94 -14.99
CA LYS A 190 8.22 -1.17 -15.33
C LYS A 190 7.02 -2.07 -15.61
N GLU A 191 7.21 -3.13 -16.37
CA GLU A 191 6.15 -4.11 -16.65
C GLU A 191 5.64 -4.79 -15.37
N MET A 192 6.52 -5.11 -14.41
CA MET A 192 6.14 -5.71 -13.12
C MET A 192 5.33 -4.74 -12.25
N ILE A 193 5.66 -3.45 -12.26
CA ILE A 193 4.92 -2.43 -11.50
C ILE A 193 3.48 -2.32 -11.99
N ILE A 194 3.26 -2.31 -13.32
CA ILE A 194 1.93 -2.15 -13.90
C ILE A 194 1.20 -3.48 -14.15
N ALA A 195 1.75 -4.62 -13.73
CA ALA A 195 1.25 -5.95 -14.09
C ALA A 195 -0.21 -6.21 -13.70
N SER A 196 -0.71 -5.59 -12.63
CA SER A 196 -2.11 -5.69 -12.17
C SER A 196 -2.98 -4.51 -12.62
N SER A 197 -2.41 -3.48 -13.23
CA SER A 197 -3.10 -2.26 -13.62
C SER A 197 -3.80 -2.38 -14.98
N LYS A 198 -4.66 -1.42 -15.29
CA LYS A 198 -5.28 -1.28 -16.63
C LYS A 198 -4.27 -0.93 -17.74
N PHE A 199 -3.05 -0.56 -17.37
CA PHE A 199 -1.95 -0.23 -18.28
C PHE A 199 -1.02 -1.41 -18.52
N ALA A 200 -1.35 -2.61 -18.01
CA ALA A 200 -0.52 -3.80 -18.19
C ALA A 200 -0.20 -4.05 -19.67
N THR A 201 1.09 -4.22 -19.96
CA THR A 201 1.63 -4.48 -21.30
C THR A 201 1.91 -5.97 -21.50
N THR A 202 2.34 -6.35 -22.72
CA THR A 202 2.81 -7.71 -23.00
C THR A 202 4.09 -7.96 -22.21
N LYS A 203 4.12 -9.02 -21.42
CA LYS A 203 5.25 -9.41 -20.57
C LYS A 203 6.47 -9.79 -21.42
N SER A 204 7.63 -9.18 -21.17
CA SER A 204 8.87 -9.44 -21.90
C SER A 204 9.48 -10.80 -21.55
N ALA A 205 9.40 -11.23 -20.30
CA ALA A 205 9.88 -12.54 -19.85
C ALA A 205 8.89 -13.66 -20.24
N LYS A 206 8.97 -14.14 -21.48
CA LYS A 206 8.02 -15.12 -22.06
C LYS A 206 7.87 -16.39 -21.25
N ASP A 207 8.95 -16.88 -20.65
CA ASP A 207 8.99 -18.18 -19.96
C ASP A 207 8.96 -18.07 -18.43
N LYS A 208 8.92 -16.84 -17.87
CA LYS A 208 8.97 -16.58 -16.41
C LYS A 208 7.84 -15.63 -15.97
N HIS A 209 6.62 -15.88 -16.42
CA HIS A 209 5.47 -15.02 -16.09
C HIS A 209 5.18 -14.93 -14.58
N PHE A 210 5.58 -15.93 -13.81
CA PHE A 210 5.43 -15.93 -12.35
C PHE A 210 6.17 -14.80 -11.65
N LEU A 211 7.23 -14.22 -12.26
CA LEU A 211 7.95 -13.08 -11.70
C LEU A 211 7.05 -11.84 -11.54
N TYR A 212 6.11 -11.66 -12.46
CA TYR A 212 5.15 -10.55 -12.46
C TYR A 212 4.06 -10.72 -11.39
N ASP A 213 3.89 -11.94 -10.86
CA ASP A 213 2.88 -12.24 -9.84
C ASP A 213 3.41 -12.00 -8.40
N ILE A 214 4.70 -11.62 -8.24
CA ILE A 214 5.31 -11.45 -6.91
C ILE A 214 4.97 -10.09 -6.32
N VAL A 215 5.12 -9.00 -7.08
CA VAL A 215 4.94 -7.62 -6.59
C VAL A 215 3.51 -7.14 -6.78
N ALA A 216 2.93 -7.35 -7.96
CA ALA A 216 1.58 -6.90 -8.30
C ALA A 216 0.82 -8.03 -9.02
N ASN A 217 0.17 -8.92 -8.26
CA ASN A 217 -0.46 -10.12 -8.78
C ASN A 217 -1.85 -9.85 -9.36
N GLY A 218 -1.92 -9.58 -10.66
CA GLY A 218 -3.18 -9.38 -11.37
C GLY A 218 -4.04 -10.65 -11.54
N ARG A 219 -3.49 -11.86 -11.30
CA ARG A 219 -4.22 -13.13 -11.46
C ARG A 219 -5.14 -13.41 -10.28
N ASN A 220 -4.63 -13.30 -9.05
CA ASN A 220 -5.36 -13.69 -7.84
C ASN A 220 -5.21 -12.72 -6.66
N GLY A 221 -4.40 -11.68 -6.79
CA GLY A 221 -4.24 -10.64 -5.78
C GLY A 221 -3.40 -11.06 -4.57
N ILE A 222 -2.66 -12.17 -4.61
CA ILE A 222 -1.72 -12.57 -3.55
C ILE A 222 -0.32 -12.09 -3.95
N ASP A 223 0.17 -11.03 -3.35
CA ASP A 223 1.45 -10.40 -3.65
C ASP A 223 2.12 -9.83 -2.40
N VAL A 224 3.39 -9.51 -2.52
CA VAL A 224 4.20 -9.02 -1.40
C VAL A 224 3.87 -7.58 -1.00
N ASP A 225 3.27 -6.79 -1.89
CA ASP A 225 2.71 -5.49 -1.56
C ASP A 225 1.66 -5.63 -0.46
N LYS A 226 0.66 -6.51 -0.66
CA LYS A 226 -0.37 -6.79 0.35
C LYS A 226 0.20 -7.38 1.64
N PHE A 227 1.24 -8.19 1.53
CA PHE A 227 1.88 -8.77 2.71
C PHE A 227 2.51 -7.71 3.60
N ASP A 228 3.13 -6.68 3.01
CA ASP A 228 3.68 -5.59 3.79
C ASP A 228 2.60 -4.67 4.35
N TYR A 229 1.75 -4.07 3.47
CA TYR A 229 0.87 -3.02 3.95
C TYR A 229 -0.19 -3.50 4.94
N ILE A 230 -0.73 -4.73 4.80
CA ILE A 230 -1.73 -5.24 5.75
C ILE A 230 -1.16 -5.33 7.16
N ASP A 231 0.03 -5.90 7.32
CA ASP A 231 0.65 -6.03 8.63
C ASP A 231 1.13 -4.67 9.17
N ARG A 232 1.68 -3.83 8.30
CA ARG A 232 2.16 -2.48 8.65
C ARG A 232 1.03 -1.57 9.10
N ASP A 233 -0.08 -1.56 8.38
CA ASP A 233 -1.27 -0.77 8.70
C ASP A 233 -1.96 -1.25 9.96
N CYS A 234 -2.12 -2.57 10.13
CA CYS A 234 -2.63 -3.16 11.37
C CYS A 234 -1.80 -2.71 12.57
N ARG A 235 -0.48 -2.83 12.48
CA ARG A 235 0.44 -2.42 13.54
C ARG A 235 0.35 -0.92 13.84
N ALA A 236 0.36 -0.09 12.80
CA ALA A 236 0.33 1.37 12.93
C ALA A 236 -1.01 1.87 13.52
N CYS A 237 -2.12 1.22 13.17
CA CYS A 237 -3.45 1.54 13.69
C CYS A 237 -3.76 0.90 15.05
N GLY A 238 -2.85 0.11 15.61
CA GLY A 238 -3.07 -0.60 16.88
C GLY A 238 -4.07 -1.75 16.76
N LEU A 239 -4.19 -2.35 15.59
CA LEU A 239 -5.04 -3.50 15.30
C LEU A 239 -4.21 -4.79 15.31
N GLY A 240 -4.80 -5.88 15.77
CA GLY A 240 -4.18 -7.20 15.66
C GLY A 240 -4.27 -7.72 14.23
N SER A 241 -3.14 -8.15 13.66
CA SER A 241 -3.15 -8.93 12.41
C SER A 241 -3.24 -10.42 12.72
N ASN A 242 -4.24 -11.08 12.16
CA ASN A 242 -4.39 -12.54 12.23
C ASN A 242 -3.82 -13.24 11.00
N PHE A 243 -3.26 -12.48 10.08
CA PHE A 243 -2.67 -12.97 8.84
C PHE A 243 -1.17 -13.22 9.01
N GLN A 244 -0.72 -14.37 8.53
CA GLN A 244 0.67 -14.82 8.62
C GLN A 244 1.23 -15.04 7.21
N TYR A 245 1.64 -13.95 6.53
CA TYR A 245 2.13 -13.99 5.14
C TYR A 245 3.33 -14.92 4.93
N TRP A 246 4.19 -15.06 5.94
CA TRP A 246 5.38 -15.92 5.85
C TRP A 246 5.01 -17.38 5.55
N ARG A 247 3.87 -17.89 6.03
CA ARG A 247 3.39 -19.24 5.72
C ARG A 247 3.04 -19.41 4.25
N LEU A 248 2.43 -18.38 3.63
CA LEU A 248 2.14 -18.40 2.20
C LEU A 248 3.43 -18.35 1.40
N MET A 249 4.36 -17.43 1.75
CA MET A 249 5.64 -17.29 1.07
C MET A 249 6.47 -18.56 1.12
N GLU A 250 6.51 -19.24 2.27
CA GLU A 250 7.26 -20.48 2.42
C GLU A 250 6.62 -21.66 1.71
N GLY A 251 5.29 -21.66 1.56
CA GLY A 251 4.53 -22.72 0.90
C GLY A 251 4.42 -22.57 -0.62
N MET A 252 4.73 -21.40 -1.18
CA MET A 252 4.54 -21.15 -2.61
C MET A 252 5.46 -22.02 -3.50
N ARG A 253 4.92 -22.45 -4.65
CA ARG A 253 5.61 -23.20 -5.69
C ARG A 253 5.13 -22.71 -7.06
N VAL A 254 6.03 -22.56 -8.01
CA VAL A 254 5.67 -22.28 -9.39
C VAL A 254 5.30 -23.59 -10.09
N MET A 255 4.14 -23.62 -10.73
CA MET A 255 3.69 -24.76 -11.54
C MET A 255 3.20 -24.25 -12.91
N GLY A 256 3.99 -24.59 -13.93
CA GLY A 256 3.86 -23.95 -15.24
C GLY A 256 4.33 -22.49 -15.15
N ASP A 257 3.42 -21.53 -15.31
CA ASP A 257 3.73 -20.09 -15.36
C ASP A 257 3.12 -19.27 -14.21
N GLU A 258 2.56 -19.94 -13.16
CA GLU A 258 1.87 -19.29 -12.05
C GLU A 258 2.29 -19.82 -10.68
N ILE A 259 2.18 -18.96 -9.67
CA ILE A 259 2.45 -19.33 -8.27
C ILE A 259 1.24 -20.07 -7.72
N CYS A 260 1.48 -21.28 -7.21
CA CYS A 260 0.50 -22.16 -6.59
C CYS A 260 0.82 -22.35 -5.09
N TYR A 261 -0.19 -22.76 -4.32
CA TYR A 261 -0.09 -22.96 -2.89
C TYR A 261 -0.44 -24.39 -2.51
N PRO A 262 0.14 -24.98 -1.43
CA PRO A 262 -0.23 -26.31 -1.00
C PRO A 262 -1.66 -26.31 -0.41
N ALA A 263 -2.46 -27.29 -0.81
CA ALA A 263 -3.82 -27.46 -0.30
C ALA A 263 -3.84 -27.92 1.18
N LYS A 264 -2.71 -28.44 1.69
CA LYS A 264 -2.53 -28.84 3.07
C LYS A 264 -1.27 -28.19 3.62
N ASP A 265 -1.28 -27.82 4.90
CA ASP A 265 -0.05 -27.45 5.59
C ASP A 265 0.85 -28.68 5.73
N CYS A 266 1.72 -28.90 4.75
CA CYS A 266 2.64 -30.03 4.70
C CYS A 266 3.74 -29.98 5.77
N ARG A 267 3.73 -28.99 6.67
CA ARG A 267 4.76 -28.81 7.71
C ARG A 267 4.34 -29.33 9.07
N CYS A 268 3.91 -30.57 9.15
CA CYS A 268 3.93 -31.29 10.42
C CYS A 268 5.31 -31.89 10.76
N PHE A 269 6.42 -31.38 10.20
CA PHE A 269 7.77 -31.80 10.62
C PHE A 269 8.72 -30.60 10.68
N ILE A 270 8.90 -30.16 11.89
CA ILE A 270 10.06 -29.60 12.56
C ILE A 270 11.34 -29.69 11.72
N TYR A 271 11.78 -28.54 11.17
CA TYR A 271 13.19 -28.29 10.99
C TYR A 271 13.54 -26.96 11.66
N SER A 272 13.82 -27.04 12.98
CA SER A 272 14.70 -26.07 13.60
C SER A 272 16.13 -26.46 13.24
N PRO A 273 16.91 -25.63 12.55
CA PRO A 273 18.31 -25.93 12.19
C PRO A 273 19.23 -26.12 13.39
N HIS A 274 18.76 -25.85 14.59
CA HIS A 274 19.53 -25.93 15.84
C HIS A 274 19.39 -27.27 16.61
N LEU A 275 18.62 -28.26 16.11
CA LEU A 275 18.45 -29.55 16.77
C LEU A 275 19.05 -30.76 16.02
N LEU A 276 19.96 -30.52 15.08
CA LEU A 276 20.69 -31.58 14.37
C LEU A 276 21.87 -32.13 15.21
N LYS A 277 21.58 -32.67 16.40
CA LYS A 277 22.53 -33.52 17.14
C LYS A 277 21.82 -34.53 18.04
N PHE A 278 20.70 -35.12 17.64
CA PHE A 278 20.14 -36.28 18.31
C PHE A 278 19.85 -37.42 17.31
N ASP A 279 20.30 -38.62 17.71
CA ASP A 279 20.31 -39.86 16.98
C ASP A 279 18.91 -40.27 16.45
N LEU A 280 18.79 -40.38 15.13
CA LEU A 280 17.56 -40.74 14.39
C LEU A 280 17.05 -42.16 14.67
N SER A 281 17.79 -42.96 15.38
CA SER A 281 17.41 -44.36 15.69
C SER A 281 16.29 -44.46 16.73
N TYR A 282 16.16 -43.51 17.64
CA TYR A 282 15.13 -43.50 18.69
C TYR A 282 13.76 -43.00 18.25
N PHE A 283 13.72 -42.15 17.22
CA PHE A 283 12.47 -41.54 16.75
C PHE A 283 11.61 -42.48 15.91
N SER A 284 12.22 -43.42 15.21
CA SER A 284 11.50 -44.41 14.39
C SER A 284 10.73 -45.44 15.23
N ILE A 285 11.11 -45.66 16.50
CA ILE A 285 10.46 -46.60 17.41
C ILE A 285 9.23 -46.00 18.06
N ILE A 286 9.24 -44.70 18.38
CA ILE A 286 8.10 -44.00 19.01
C ILE A 286 6.95 -43.81 18.02
N LEU A 287 7.25 -43.62 16.73
CA LEU A 287 6.21 -43.45 15.70
C LEU A 287 5.49 -44.76 15.31
N ARG A 288 6.06 -45.90 15.62
CA ARG A 288 5.42 -47.23 15.38
C ARG A 288 4.48 -47.69 16.49
N GLN A 289 4.56 -47.13 17.70
CA GLN A 289 3.73 -47.54 18.85
C GLN A 289 2.52 -46.65 19.12
N GLN A 290 2.39 -45.53 18.46
CA GLN A 290 1.17 -44.71 18.55
C GLN A 290 0.51 -44.68 17.17
N ASN A 291 -0.62 -45.39 17.03
CA ASN A 291 -1.59 -45.18 15.95
C ASN A 291 -2.18 -43.76 16.08
N VAL A 292 -1.36 -42.75 15.93
CA VAL A 292 -1.81 -41.37 15.76
C VAL A 292 -2.18 -41.24 14.30
N THR A 293 -3.41 -41.53 13.97
CA THR A 293 -4.06 -41.05 12.77
C THR A 293 -4.08 -39.54 12.91
N CYS A 294 -3.06 -38.86 12.38
CA CYS A 294 -3.10 -37.42 12.23
C CYS A 294 -4.28 -37.08 11.30
N HIS A 295 -5.43 -36.82 11.86
CA HIS A 295 -6.46 -36.01 11.21
C HIS A 295 -5.89 -34.59 11.08
N VAL A 296 -4.99 -34.42 10.09
CA VAL A 296 -4.54 -33.10 9.69
C VAL A 296 -5.75 -32.44 9.05
N SER A 297 -6.30 -31.44 9.73
CA SER A 297 -7.40 -30.64 9.20
C SER A 297 -7.01 -30.11 7.82
N LEU A 298 -7.73 -30.54 6.78
CA LEU A 298 -7.78 -29.83 5.51
C LEU A 298 -8.15 -28.38 5.85
N GLY A 299 -7.36 -27.40 5.44
CA GLY A 299 -7.84 -26.03 5.49
C GLY A 299 -6.93 -24.95 6.09
N ILE A 300 -5.69 -25.22 6.53
CA ILE A 300 -4.90 -24.16 7.20
C ILE A 300 -4.36 -23.11 6.22
N ILE A 301 -3.94 -23.48 5.02
CA ILE A 301 -3.45 -22.50 4.02
C ILE A 301 -4.59 -21.79 3.33
N ASP A 302 -5.67 -22.52 2.98
CA ASP A 302 -6.90 -21.90 2.46
C ASP A 302 -7.44 -20.86 3.45
N LEU A 303 -7.42 -21.19 4.75
CA LEU A 303 -7.82 -20.27 5.79
C LEU A 303 -6.85 -19.06 5.91
N SER A 304 -5.56 -19.24 5.64
CA SER A 304 -4.57 -18.15 5.64
C SER A 304 -4.79 -17.19 4.47
N ILE A 305 -5.13 -17.73 3.30
CA ILE A 305 -5.48 -16.90 2.12
C ILE A 305 -6.78 -16.15 2.36
N HIS A 306 -7.81 -16.82 2.89
CA HIS A 306 -9.04 -16.13 3.25
C HIS A 306 -8.80 -15.02 4.30
N LYS A 307 -7.92 -15.26 5.28
CA LYS A 307 -7.53 -14.25 6.28
C LYS A 307 -6.82 -13.05 5.65
N LEU A 308 -6.01 -13.24 4.61
CA LEU A 308 -5.41 -12.14 3.85
C LEU A 308 -6.50 -11.20 3.34
N PHE A 309 -7.47 -11.74 2.59
CA PHE A 309 -8.51 -10.94 1.96
C PHE A 309 -9.51 -10.38 2.98
N SER A 310 -9.88 -11.15 4.00
CA SER A 310 -10.79 -10.66 5.05
C SER A 310 -10.15 -9.58 5.90
N THR A 311 -8.87 -9.71 6.29
CA THR A 311 -8.16 -8.65 7.03
C THR A 311 -8.06 -7.37 6.20
N ARG A 312 -7.80 -7.48 4.89
CA ARG A 312 -7.83 -6.34 3.99
C ARG A 312 -9.22 -5.68 3.95
N ALA A 313 -10.28 -6.46 3.81
CA ALA A 313 -11.65 -5.93 3.80
C ALA A 313 -12.02 -5.28 5.14
N ASP A 314 -11.57 -5.84 6.27
CA ASP A 314 -11.78 -5.27 7.59
C ASP A 314 -11.02 -3.94 7.77
N LEU A 315 -9.77 -3.84 7.29
CA LEU A 315 -9.03 -2.58 7.23
C LEU A 315 -9.76 -1.52 6.39
N HIS A 316 -10.30 -1.92 5.23
CA HIS A 316 -11.11 -1.02 4.41
C HIS A 316 -12.34 -0.53 5.18
N ARG A 317 -13.06 -1.42 5.87
CA ARG A 317 -14.28 -1.06 6.61
C ARG A 317 -14.02 -0.21 7.83
N THR A 318 -12.96 -0.50 8.59
CA THR A 318 -12.70 0.10 9.91
C THR A 318 -11.74 1.27 9.85
N VAL A 319 -10.73 1.25 8.97
CA VAL A 319 -9.63 2.22 8.90
C VAL A 319 -9.74 3.11 7.66
N TYR A 320 -9.55 2.52 6.46
CA TYR A 320 -9.38 3.31 5.23
C TYR A 320 -10.61 4.11 4.85
N THR A 321 -11.79 3.59 5.14
CA THR A 321 -13.06 4.28 4.88
C THR A 321 -13.82 4.67 6.15
N HIS A 322 -13.11 4.85 7.27
CA HIS A 322 -13.73 5.30 8.50
C HIS A 322 -14.46 6.64 8.30
N ALA A 323 -15.70 6.78 8.80
CA ALA A 323 -16.55 7.94 8.51
C ALA A 323 -15.90 9.29 8.87
N LYS A 324 -15.11 9.36 9.96
CA LYS A 324 -14.38 10.58 10.34
C LYS A 324 -13.17 10.84 9.45
N VAL A 325 -12.49 9.79 8.97
CA VAL A 325 -11.40 9.93 8.00
C VAL A 325 -11.96 10.51 6.71
N LYS A 326 -13.05 9.94 6.19
CA LYS A 326 -13.72 10.46 4.97
C LYS A 326 -14.21 11.89 5.10
N ALA A 327 -14.71 12.32 6.28
CA ALA A 327 -15.07 13.72 6.51
C ALA A 327 -13.86 14.66 6.37
N VAL A 328 -12.69 14.26 6.90
CA VAL A 328 -11.45 15.04 6.80
C VAL A 328 -10.92 15.03 5.37
N GLU A 329 -10.95 13.91 4.69
CA GLU A 329 -10.53 13.76 3.29
C GLU A 329 -11.35 14.67 2.36
N LEU A 330 -12.68 14.66 2.50
CA LEU A 330 -13.56 15.53 1.70
C LEU A 330 -13.28 17.01 1.95
N MET A 331 -12.98 17.40 3.19
CA MET A 331 -12.56 18.77 3.50
C MET A 331 -11.22 19.12 2.87
N LEU A 332 -10.26 18.20 2.91
CA LEU A 332 -8.95 18.44 2.31
C LEU A 332 -9.05 18.54 0.79
N VAL A 333 -9.87 17.70 0.15
CA VAL A 333 -10.11 17.80 -1.30
C VAL A 333 -10.65 19.19 -1.67
N ASP A 334 -11.64 19.70 -0.92
CA ASP A 334 -12.15 21.05 -1.14
C ASP A 334 -11.04 22.11 -0.96
N ALA A 335 -10.15 21.96 0.02
CA ALA A 335 -9.03 22.87 0.23
C ALA A 335 -7.99 22.80 -0.91
N LEU A 336 -7.69 21.58 -1.41
CA LEU A 336 -6.76 21.40 -2.53
C LEU A 336 -7.32 21.96 -3.84
N ILE A 337 -8.64 21.85 -4.08
CA ILE A 337 -9.30 22.46 -5.24
C ILE A 337 -9.15 24.00 -5.19
N GLU A 338 -9.40 24.62 -4.03
CA GLU A 338 -9.24 26.06 -3.85
C GLU A 338 -7.77 26.52 -3.97
N ALA A 339 -6.81 25.62 -3.76
CA ALA A 339 -5.38 25.93 -3.86
C ALA A 339 -4.76 25.57 -5.22
N ASN A 340 -5.47 24.77 -6.04
CA ASN A 340 -4.92 24.14 -7.24
C ASN A 340 -4.27 25.14 -8.20
N ASP A 341 -5.00 26.19 -8.56
CA ASP A 341 -4.55 27.16 -9.58
C ASP A 341 -3.34 27.96 -9.10
N TYR A 342 -3.30 28.29 -7.82
CA TYR A 342 -2.20 29.07 -7.25
C TYR A 342 -0.93 28.23 -7.06
N LEU A 343 -1.07 26.99 -6.62
CA LEU A 343 0.06 26.08 -6.36
C LEU A 343 0.43 25.23 -7.58
N GLY A 344 -0.33 25.28 -8.68
CA GLY A 344 -0.07 24.49 -9.87
C GLY A 344 -0.13 22.98 -9.65
N ILE A 345 -0.96 22.51 -8.69
CA ILE A 345 -0.95 21.10 -8.25
C ILE A 345 -1.21 20.14 -9.43
N SER A 346 -2.24 20.42 -10.21
CA SER A 346 -2.60 19.59 -11.37
C SER A 346 -1.60 19.69 -12.53
N LEU A 347 -0.83 20.77 -12.62
CA LEU A 347 0.26 20.92 -13.60
C LEU A 347 1.43 20.02 -13.22
N HIS A 348 1.91 20.11 -11.97
CA HIS A 348 2.99 19.26 -11.47
C HIS A 348 2.61 17.78 -11.45
N ALA A 349 1.32 17.45 -11.29
CA ALA A 349 0.85 16.07 -11.32
C ALA A 349 1.02 15.37 -12.68
N ASN A 350 1.13 16.13 -13.76
CA ASN A 350 1.29 15.61 -15.13
C ASN A 350 2.73 15.70 -15.65
N ASP A 351 3.64 16.25 -14.89
CA ASP A 351 5.04 16.40 -15.27
C ASP A 351 5.95 15.56 -14.37
N PRO A 352 6.56 14.47 -14.89
CA PRO A 352 7.44 13.62 -14.12
C PRO A 352 8.66 14.34 -13.53
N GLU A 353 9.18 15.38 -14.20
CA GLU A 353 10.34 16.14 -13.72
C GLU A 353 9.99 17.02 -12.51
N ASP A 354 8.73 17.47 -12.43
CA ASP A 354 8.24 18.34 -11.36
C ASP A 354 7.42 17.61 -10.29
N PHE A 355 7.04 16.35 -10.52
CA PHE A 355 6.19 15.57 -9.63
C PHE A 355 6.78 15.38 -8.22
N TRP A 356 8.09 15.35 -8.09
CA TRP A 356 8.76 15.23 -6.80
C TRP A 356 8.46 16.37 -5.81
N LYS A 357 7.95 17.51 -6.30
CA LYS A 357 7.53 18.67 -5.50
C LYS A 357 6.21 18.46 -4.76
N LEU A 358 5.46 17.40 -5.13
CA LEU A 358 4.13 17.11 -4.58
C LEU A 358 4.20 16.04 -3.49
N ASP A 359 4.00 16.44 -2.24
CA ASP A 359 3.91 15.56 -1.07
C ASP A 359 2.89 16.09 -0.04
N ASP A 360 2.73 15.42 1.10
CA ASP A 360 1.77 15.80 2.14
C ASP A 360 2.09 17.14 2.82
N THR A 361 3.31 17.69 2.62
CA THR A 361 3.70 18.99 3.18
C THR A 361 2.98 20.16 2.51
N ILE A 362 2.30 19.91 1.39
CA ILE A 362 1.44 20.89 0.73
C ILE A 362 0.43 21.54 1.68
N ILE A 363 -0.08 20.76 2.67
CA ILE A 363 -0.92 21.35 3.75
C ILE A 363 -0.17 22.47 4.45
N LYS A 364 1.11 22.28 4.75
CA LYS A 364 1.91 23.26 5.47
C LYS A 364 2.18 24.48 4.62
N SER A 365 2.43 24.26 3.34
CA SER A 365 2.59 25.35 2.36
C SER A 365 1.32 26.23 2.29
N ILE A 366 0.14 25.63 2.25
CA ILE A 366 -1.13 26.36 2.29
C ILE A 366 -1.30 27.08 3.64
N GLU A 367 -1.05 26.43 4.79
CA GLU A 367 -1.22 27.03 6.12
C GLU A 367 -0.36 28.28 6.33
N THR A 368 0.87 28.27 5.82
CA THR A 368 1.87 29.31 6.05
C THR A 368 1.96 30.37 4.94
N ALA A 369 1.29 30.15 3.82
CA ALA A 369 1.30 31.11 2.71
C ALA A 369 0.86 32.51 3.16
N PRO A 370 1.58 33.56 2.81
CA PRO A 370 1.22 34.92 3.18
C PRO A 370 0.05 35.47 2.33
N ASN A 371 -0.30 34.83 1.25
CA ASN A 371 -1.15 35.32 0.18
C ASN A 371 -2.64 35.17 0.50
N ASN A 372 -3.42 36.13 -0.02
CA ASN A 372 -4.88 36.13 0.10
C ASN A 372 -5.54 35.09 -0.82
N GLU A 373 -4.88 34.70 -1.91
CA GLU A 373 -5.38 33.72 -2.88
C GLU A 373 -5.67 32.35 -2.21
N LEU A 374 -4.86 31.96 -1.23
CA LEU A 374 -5.05 30.72 -0.47
C LEU A 374 -5.95 30.87 0.75
N LYS A 375 -6.62 32.01 0.97
CA LYS A 375 -7.41 32.27 2.18
C LYS A 375 -8.48 31.22 2.42
N LYS A 376 -9.25 30.83 1.39
CA LYS A 376 -10.31 29.83 1.53
C LYS A 376 -9.75 28.45 1.86
N ALA A 377 -8.71 28.02 1.15
CA ALA A 377 -8.02 26.74 1.43
C ALA A 377 -7.49 26.72 2.87
N LYS A 378 -6.85 27.80 3.31
CA LYS A 378 -6.34 27.98 4.67
C LYS A 378 -7.44 27.87 5.73
N GLU A 379 -8.58 28.52 5.52
CA GLU A 379 -9.74 28.46 6.41
C GLU A 379 -10.24 27.01 6.57
N ILE A 380 -10.33 26.26 5.47
CA ILE A 380 -10.75 24.84 5.52
C ILE A 380 -9.73 24.02 6.33
N ILE A 381 -8.43 24.19 6.09
CA ILE A 381 -7.39 23.47 6.82
C ILE A 381 -7.43 23.84 8.32
N GLN A 382 -7.63 25.10 8.67
CA GLN A 382 -7.79 25.53 10.05
C GLN A 382 -9.00 24.88 10.73
N ARG A 383 -10.13 24.73 10.02
CA ARG A 383 -11.29 23.99 10.53
C ARG A 383 -10.94 22.53 10.80
N ILE A 384 -10.18 21.87 9.89
CA ILE A 384 -9.70 20.50 10.13
C ILE A 384 -8.88 20.44 11.43
N ARG A 385 -7.92 21.38 11.61
CA ARG A 385 -7.07 21.46 12.82
C ARG A 385 -7.88 21.65 14.11
N ARG A 386 -8.97 22.45 14.05
CA ARG A 386 -9.88 22.70 15.17
C ARG A 386 -10.95 21.62 15.35
N ARG A 387 -10.96 20.58 14.54
CA ARG A 387 -11.97 19.51 14.53
C ARG A 387 -13.39 20.00 14.21
N GLU A 388 -13.51 21.08 13.49
CA GLU A 388 -14.76 21.63 12.94
C GLU A 388 -15.09 20.94 11.61
N LEU A 389 -15.25 19.61 11.68
CA LEU A 389 -15.36 18.74 10.51
C LEU A 389 -16.76 18.80 9.90
N TYR A 390 -16.86 18.44 8.60
CA TYR A 390 -18.13 18.14 7.96
C TYR A 390 -18.92 17.14 8.80
N LYS A 391 -20.21 17.37 8.94
CA LYS A 391 -21.07 16.59 9.82
C LYS A 391 -21.63 15.41 9.08
N PHE A 392 -21.31 14.22 9.58
CA PHE A 392 -21.96 13.00 9.11
C PHE A 392 -23.47 13.09 9.35
N CYS A 393 -24.26 12.92 8.30
CA CYS A 393 -25.71 12.96 8.36
C CYS A 393 -26.30 11.55 8.39
N ASN A 394 -25.98 10.74 7.36
CA ASN A 394 -26.55 9.41 7.22
C ASN A 394 -25.67 8.52 6.34
N GLN A 395 -25.90 7.21 6.37
CA GLN A 395 -25.29 6.25 5.44
C GLN A 395 -26.27 5.10 5.15
N TYR A 396 -26.07 4.44 4.00
CA TYR A 396 -26.70 3.16 3.73
C TYR A 396 -25.76 2.23 2.98
N SER A 397 -25.95 0.92 3.16
CA SER A 397 -25.33 -0.10 2.33
C SER A 397 -26.25 -0.41 1.16
N VAL A 398 -25.69 -0.40 -0.05
CA VAL A 398 -26.45 -0.69 -1.27
C VAL A 398 -26.97 -2.12 -1.21
N PRO A 399 -28.29 -2.36 -1.42
CA PRO A 399 -28.85 -3.71 -1.44
C PRO A 399 -28.17 -4.58 -2.50
N LYS A 400 -28.01 -5.86 -2.20
CA LYS A 400 -27.25 -6.81 -3.03
C LYS A 400 -27.79 -6.95 -4.45
N ASP A 401 -29.10 -6.98 -4.59
CA ASP A 401 -29.83 -7.04 -5.87
C ASP A 401 -29.68 -5.77 -6.71
N LYS A 402 -29.18 -4.68 -6.12
CA LYS A 402 -28.95 -3.39 -6.78
C LYS A 402 -27.48 -3.10 -7.07
N LEU A 403 -26.54 -3.90 -6.57
CA LEU A 403 -25.11 -3.69 -6.76
C LEU A 403 -24.71 -3.65 -8.24
N GLU A 404 -25.36 -4.45 -9.08
CA GLU A 404 -25.01 -4.56 -10.50
C GLU A 404 -25.25 -3.26 -11.28
N HIS A 405 -26.30 -2.54 -10.92
CA HIS A 405 -26.73 -1.30 -11.59
C HIS A 405 -26.43 -0.05 -10.77
N PHE A 406 -25.64 -0.20 -9.69
CA PHE A 406 -25.31 0.92 -8.82
C PHE A 406 -24.43 1.96 -9.54
N LYS A 407 -24.88 3.20 -9.53
CA LYS A 407 -24.13 4.37 -9.95
C LYS A 407 -23.74 5.19 -8.71
N ASN A 408 -22.55 5.77 -8.73
CA ASN A 408 -22.12 6.64 -7.66
C ASN A 408 -23.10 7.80 -7.48
N ILE A 409 -23.48 8.05 -6.23
CA ILE A 409 -24.37 9.13 -5.84
C ILE A 409 -23.58 10.43 -5.79
N THR A 410 -24.16 11.49 -6.32
CA THR A 410 -23.56 12.84 -6.35
C THR A 410 -24.25 13.78 -5.35
N ALA A 411 -23.65 14.93 -5.06
CA ALA A 411 -24.31 15.97 -4.27
C ALA A 411 -25.60 16.46 -4.94
N GLN A 412 -25.60 16.56 -6.27
CA GLN A 412 -26.78 16.95 -7.07
C GLN A 412 -27.96 15.97 -6.87
N ASP A 413 -27.70 14.65 -6.84
CA ASP A 413 -28.74 13.64 -6.61
C ASP A 413 -29.43 13.85 -5.25
N ILE A 414 -28.64 14.24 -4.23
CA ILE A 414 -29.16 14.56 -2.89
C ILE A 414 -30.03 15.81 -2.94
N VAL A 415 -29.51 16.90 -3.51
CA VAL A 415 -30.22 18.18 -3.61
C VAL A 415 -31.53 18.03 -4.39
N CYS A 416 -31.51 17.34 -5.53
CA CYS A 416 -32.70 17.04 -6.35
C CYS A 416 -33.73 16.13 -5.65
N SER A 417 -33.38 15.53 -4.51
CA SER A 417 -34.29 14.68 -3.73
C SER A 417 -34.91 15.40 -2.53
N GLN A 418 -34.55 16.68 -2.33
CA GLN A 418 -35.16 17.50 -1.29
C GLN A 418 -36.66 17.73 -1.62
N LYS A 419 -37.52 17.51 -0.64
CA LYS A 419 -38.93 17.98 -0.70
C LYS A 419 -38.97 19.43 -0.26
N SER A 420 -40.08 20.12 -0.53
CA SER A 420 -40.24 21.52 -0.11
C SER A 420 -39.96 21.69 1.38
N SER A 421 -38.91 22.44 1.72
CA SER A 421 -38.53 22.77 3.07
C SER A 421 -38.19 24.26 3.16
N GLU A 422 -38.15 24.79 4.39
CA GLU A 422 -37.78 26.20 4.66
C GLU A 422 -36.31 26.50 4.25
N VAL A 423 -35.45 25.47 4.16
CA VAL A 423 -34.03 25.60 3.81
C VAL A 423 -33.78 24.95 2.46
N LEU A 424 -33.38 25.73 1.48
CA LEU A 424 -33.00 25.22 0.16
C LEU A 424 -31.53 24.77 0.17
N LEU A 425 -31.28 23.48 -0.08
CA LEU A 425 -29.93 22.92 -0.21
C LEU A 425 -29.32 23.27 -1.56
N LYS A 426 -28.02 23.50 -1.56
CA LYS A 426 -27.17 23.63 -2.75
C LYS A 426 -26.16 22.51 -2.80
N GLU A 427 -25.62 22.20 -3.98
CA GLU A 427 -24.58 21.19 -4.15
C GLU A 427 -23.34 21.47 -3.28
N GLU A 428 -22.99 22.75 -3.14
CA GLU A 428 -21.89 23.21 -2.30
C GLU A 428 -22.08 22.95 -0.80
N ASP A 429 -23.27 22.67 -0.33
CA ASP A 429 -23.61 22.38 1.07
C ASP A 429 -23.45 20.90 1.44
N VAL A 430 -23.35 20.03 0.44
CA VAL A 430 -23.39 18.57 0.60
C VAL A 430 -22.06 17.98 0.15
N ALA A 431 -21.57 16.98 0.91
CA ALA A 431 -20.45 16.16 0.47
C ALA A 431 -20.87 14.69 0.54
N VAL A 432 -20.51 13.91 -0.49
CA VAL A 432 -20.88 12.51 -0.63
C VAL A 432 -19.64 11.65 -0.75
N SER A 433 -19.64 10.51 -0.09
CA SER A 433 -18.59 9.49 -0.19
C SER A 433 -19.21 8.17 -0.62
N ASN A 434 -18.83 7.71 -1.81
CA ASN A 434 -19.19 6.40 -2.33
C ASN A 434 -18.04 5.43 -2.02
N VAL A 435 -18.26 4.52 -1.08
CA VAL A 435 -17.27 3.55 -0.59
C VAL A 435 -17.49 2.23 -1.28
N LYS A 436 -16.42 1.65 -1.84
CA LYS A 436 -16.37 0.28 -2.33
C LYS A 436 -15.41 -0.52 -1.45
N ILE A 437 -15.87 -1.66 -0.96
CA ILE A 437 -15.07 -2.63 -0.23
C ILE A 437 -15.20 -3.97 -0.93
N ASP A 438 -14.09 -4.57 -1.33
CA ASP A 438 -14.08 -5.89 -1.95
C ASP A 438 -12.93 -6.75 -1.43
N LEU A 439 -12.96 -8.03 -1.77
CA LEU A 439 -11.93 -9.00 -1.42
C LEU A 439 -10.76 -9.03 -2.45
N THR A 440 -10.54 -7.96 -3.21
CA THR A 440 -9.53 -7.72 -4.27
C THR A 440 -10.02 -7.83 -5.72
N ARG A 441 -11.05 -8.61 -6.00
CA ARG A 441 -11.54 -8.87 -7.37
C ARG A 441 -12.96 -8.36 -7.63
N GLY A 442 -13.38 -7.33 -6.90
CA GLY A 442 -14.74 -6.81 -7.01
C GLY A 442 -15.78 -7.86 -6.62
N LYS A 443 -16.64 -8.26 -7.57
CA LYS A 443 -17.70 -9.23 -7.32
C LYS A 443 -17.23 -10.69 -7.30
N ASP A 444 -16.11 -10.98 -7.97
CA ASP A 444 -15.60 -12.33 -8.13
C ASP A 444 -14.96 -12.82 -6.83
N ASN A 445 -15.11 -14.12 -6.56
CA ASN A 445 -14.45 -14.75 -5.45
C ASN A 445 -12.95 -14.90 -5.75
N PRO A 446 -12.04 -14.27 -4.99
CA PRO A 446 -10.62 -14.39 -5.26
C PRO A 446 -10.09 -15.82 -5.11
N LEU A 447 -10.73 -16.67 -4.30
CA LEU A 447 -10.31 -18.07 -4.09
C LEU A 447 -10.41 -18.91 -5.37
N GLU A 448 -11.37 -18.62 -6.27
CA GLU A 448 -11.55 -19.35 -7.53
C GLU A 448 -10.37 -19.18 -8.51
N SER A 449 -9.65 -18.07 -8.40
CA SER A 449 -8.49 -17.76 -9.25
C SER A 449 -7.17 -18.32 -8.72
N ILE A 450 -7.18 -18.94 -7.54
CA ILE A 450 -5.99 -19.50 -6.90
C ILE A 450 -5.86 -20.97 -7.28
N LYS A 451 -4.63 -21.39 -7.59
CA LYS A 451 -4.32 -22.79 -7.85
C LYS A 451 -3.58 -23.42 -6.69
N PHE A 452 -3.93 -24.64 -6.40
CA PHE A 452 -3.40 -25.43 -5.30
C PHE A 452 -2.75 -26.70 -5.80
N PHE A 453 -1.84 -27.24 -5.02
CA PHE A 453 -1.25 -28.57 -5.24
C PHE A 453 -1.36 -29.42 -3.97
N LYS A 454 -1.37 -30.74 -4.13
CA LYS A 454 -1.59 -31.68 -3.02
C LYS A 454 -0.39 -31.77 -2.07
N ASP A 455 0.78 -31.95 -2.64
CA ASP A 455 2.08 -32.05 -1.94
C ASP A 455 3.22 -31.67 -2.92
N PHE A 456 4.43 -31.47 -2.39
CA PHE A 456 5.56 -31.02 -3.21
C PHE A 456 6.06 -32.04 -4.24
N GLY A 457 5.64 -33.33 -4.16
CA GLY A 457 5.92 -34.36 -5.16
C GLY A 457 4.86 -34.42 -6.27
N CYS A 458 3.75 -33.68 -6.14
CA CYS A 458 2.67 -33.66 -7.12
C CYS A 458 2.93 -32.61 -8.19
N ASN A 459 2.73 -32.97 -9.47
CA ASN A 459 2.86 -32.04 -10.59
C ASN A 459 1.50 -31.56 -11.13
N GLU A 460 0.41 -31.87 -10.44
CA GLU A 460 -0.93 -31.44 -10.82
C GLU A 460 -1.39 -30.28 -9.94
N LYS A 461 -1.88 -29.21 -10.57
CA LYS A 461 -2.54 -28.08 -9.91
C LYS A 461 -4.06 -28.14 -10.10
N PHE A 462 -4.81 -27.72 -9.08
CA PHE A 462 -6.26 -27.74 -9.10
C PHE A 462 -6.85 -26.52 -8.39
N PRO A 463 -8.05 -26.06 -8.76
CA PRO A 463 -8.79 -25.08 -7.99
C PRO A 463 -9.43 -25.75 -6.75
N ILE A 464 -9.65 -24.99 -5.69
CA ILE A 464 -10.45 -25.42 -4.54
C ILE A 464 -11.81 -24.70 -4.61
N THR A 465 -12.89 -25.46 -4.40
CA THR A 465 -14.24 -24.92 -4.32
C THR A 465 -14.55 -24.44 -2.89
N ASP A 466 -15.37 -23.40 -2.74
CA ASP A 466 -15.68 -22.76 -1.45
C ASP A 466 -16.21 -23.72 -0.38
N ASP A 467 -17.03 -24.71 -0.77
CA ASP A 467 -17.57 -25.73 0.10
C ASP A 467 -16.48 -26.63 0.75
N ARG A 468 -15.31 -26.71 0.13
CA ARG A 468 -14.15 -27.44 0.68
C ARG A 468 -13.33 -26.60 1.65
N VAL A 469 -13.40 -25.27 1.57
CA VAL A 469 -12.65 -24.38 2.45
C VAL A 469 -13.38 -24.19 3.77
N SER A 470 -14.59 -23.69 3.76
CA SER A 470 -15.42 -23.51 4.95
C SER A 470 -16.85 -23.12 4.56
N HIS A 471 -17.84 -23.65 5.27
CA HIS A 471 -19.23 -23.21 5.16
C HIS A 471 -19.49 -21.82 5.78
N LEU A 472 -18.48 -21.22 6.44
CA LEU A 472 -18.56 -19.91 7.09
C LEU A 472 -17.99 -18.78 6.23
N LEU A 473 -17.66 -19.06 4.96
CA LEU A 473 -17.21 -18.02 4.04
C LEU A 473 -18.36 -17.04 3.72
N PRO A 474 -18.03 -15.76 3.51
CA PRO A 474 -19.06 -14.78 3.14
C PRO A 474 -19.66 -15.12 1.78
N ALA A 475 -20.99 -15.04 1.69
CA ALA A 475 -21.71 -15.28 0.44
C ALA A 475 -21.52 -14.18 -0.62
N TYR A 476 -20.82 -13.11 -0.30
CA TYR A 476 -20.63 -11.95 -1.17
C TYR A 476 -19.23 -11.36 -0.98
N ASN A 477 -18.65 -10.88 -2.08
CA ASN A 477 -17.27 -10.44 -2.13
C ASN A 477 -17.13 -8.91 -2.27
N GLU A 478 -18.24 -8.17 -2.39
CA GLU A 478 -18.26 -6.72 -2.53
C GLU A 478 -19.35 -6.07 -1.67
N ASP A 479 -19.00 -4.99 -0.98
CA ASP A 479 -19.91 -4.06 -0.30
C ASP A 479 -19.83 -2.68 -0.94
N ARG A 480 -20.96 -2.00 -1.08
CA ARG A 480 -21.07 -0.58 -1.46
C ARG A 480 -21.78 0.19 -0.37
N ILE A 481 -21.13 1.25 0.10
CA ILE A 481 -21.67 2.10 1.17
C ILE A 481 -21.67 3.55 0.67
N VAL A 482 -22.83 4.20 0.74
CA VAL A 482 -22.94 5.63 0.47
C VAL A 482 -23.07 6.38 1.79
N ARG A 483 -22.24 7.40 1.98
CA ARG A 483 -22.28 8.29 3.14
C ARG A 483 -22.48 9.72 2.70
N VAL A 484 -23.29 10.45 3.43
CA VAL A 484 -23.58 11.85 3.16
C VAL A 484 -23.21 12.72 4.36
N TYR A 485 -22.66 13.88 4.06
CA TYR A 485 -22.17 14.86 5.04
C TYR A 485 -22.72 16.24 4.71
N ALA A 486 -23.09 17.01 5.74
CA ALA A 486 -23.37 18.43 5.62
C ALA A 486 -22.09 19.23 5.87
N LYS A 487 -21.76 20.15 4.98
CA LYS A 487 -20.59 21.04 5.13
C LYS A 487 -20.81 22.10 6.22
N LYS A 488 -22.07 22.38 6.57
CA LYS A 488 -22.50 23.29 7.64
C LYS A 488 -23.35 22.54 8.67
N PRO A 489 -23.11 22.73 9.97
CA PRO A 489 -23.83 22.00 11.02
C PRO A 489 -25.35 22.18 11.03
N GLU A 490 -25.83 23.35 10.64
CA GLU A 490 -27.25 23.71 10.59
C GLU A 490 -28.03 22.97 9.51
N LEU A 491 -27.36 22.39 8.51
CA LEU A 491 -27.98 21.70 7.38
C LEU A 491 -28.11 20.19 7.57
N VAL A 492 -27.66 19.66 8.71
CA VAL A 492 -27.61 18.20 8.95
C VAL A 492 -28.98 17.54 8.78
N GLU A 493 -30.03 18.14 9.33
CA GLU A 493 -31.40 17.60 9.24
C GLU A 493 -31.93 17.61 7.80
N ALA A 494 -31.74 18.75 7.10
CA ALA A 494 -32.18 18.90 5.71
C ALA A 494 -31.45 17.93 4.75
N VAL A 495 -30.13 17.77 4.92
CA VAL A 495 -29.32 16.82 4.13
C VAL A 495 -29.70 15.38 4.44
N SER A 496 -29.95 15.03 5.71
CA SER A 496 -30.38 13.68 6.09
C SER A 496 -31.75 13.33 5.49
N GLU A 497 -32.71 14.27 5.55
CA GLU A 497 -34.05 14.09 4.96
C GLU A 497 -33.96 13.92 3.43
N ALA A 498 -33.20 14.77 2.74
CA ALA A 498 -33.03 14.68 1.30
C ALA A 498 -32.41 13.33 0.89
N PHE A 499 -31.45 12.82 1.66
CA PHE A 499 -30.84 11.51 1.44
C PHE A 499 -31.83 10.36 1.67
N GLU A 500 -32.66 10.41 2.71
CA GLU A 500 -33.73 9.43 2.93
C GLU A 500 -34.75 9.42 1.79
N ASN A 501 -35.11 10.60 1.26
CA ASN A 501 -35.99 10.72 0.11
C ASN A 501 -35.38 10.10 -1.16
N LEU A 502 -34.06 10.27 -1.36
CA LEU A 502 -33.32 9.61 -2.43
C LEU A 502 -33.42 8.08 -2.31
N GLN A 503 -33.18 7.53 -1.10
CA GLN A 503 -33.26 6.10 -0.86
C GLN A 503 -34.66 5.55 -1.18
N LEU A 504 -35.71 6.21 -0.69
CA LEU A 504 -37.09 5.84 -0.98
C LEU A 504 -37.39 5.85 -2.48
N ARG A 505 -36.89 6.84 -3.21
CA ARG A 505 -37.06 6.93 -4.66
C ARG A 505 -36.35 5.82 -5.42
N MET A 506 -35.11 5.47 -4.98
CA MET A 506 -34.28 4.49 -5.67
C MET A 506 -34.64 3.04 -5.33
N TYR A 507 -34.99 2.77 -4.07
CA TYR A 507 -35.10 1.41 -3.54
C TYR A 507 -36.47 1.06 -2.98
N GLY A 508 -37.37 2.04 -2.83
CA GLY A 508 -38.70 1.83 -2.25
C GLY A 508 -38.70 1.65 -0.73
N GLU A 509 -37.56 1.60 -0.09
CA GLU A 509 -37.37 1.37 1.34
C GLU A 509 -36.42 2.36 1.95
N LYS A 510 -36.62 2.68 3.24
CA LYS A 510 -35.63 3.37 4.06
C LYS A 510 -34.73 2.34 4.73
N THR A 511 -33.50 2.21 4.26
CA THR A 511 -32.52 1.38 4.95
C THR A 511 -31.87 2.20 6.06
N GLN A 512 -32.42 2.18 7.26
CA GLN A 512 -31.80 2.84 8.41
C GLN A 512 -30.71 1.95 8.99
N VAL A 513 -29.45 2.39 8.91
CA VAL A 513 -28.33 1.78 9.66
C VAL A 513 -28.04 2.56 10.94
N HIS A 514 -28.37 3.85 11.01
CA HIS A 514 -28.18 4.68 12.19
C HIS A 514 -29.24 5.76 12.33
N ASP A 515 -29.90 5.81 13.49
CA ASP A 515 -30.67 7.00 13.89
C ASP A 515 -29.71 8.16 14.18
N THR A 516 -29.99 9.33 13.62
CA THR A 516 -29.26 10.56 13.99
C THR A 516 -29.40 10.75 15.50
N PRO A 517 -28.29 10.89 16.27
CA PRO A 517 -28.39 11.10 17.71
C PRO A 517 -29.22 12.35 18.00
N LYS A 518 -30.44 12.17 18.52
CA LYS A 518 -31.25 13.29 18.98
C LYS A 518 -30.45 14.08 19.99
N LYS A 519 -30.25 15.39 19.76
CA LYS A 519 -29.63 16.29 20.74
C LYS A 519 -30.31 16.08 22.09
N LYS A 520 -29.60 15.52 23.07
CA LYS A 520 -30.06 15.57 24.47
C LYS A 520 -30.25 17.05 24.80
N ARG A 521 -31.50 17.49 24.96
CA ARG A 521 -31.82 18.79 25.55
C ARG A 521 -31.11 18.81 26.90
N LEU A 522 -30.08 19.64 27.04
CA LEU A 522 -29.57 20.01 28.37
C LEU A 522 -30.76 20.60 29.14
N ARG A 523 -31.21 19.87 30.13
CA ARG A 523 -32.13 20.44 31.15
C ARG A 523 -31.32 21.52 31.85
N SER A 524 -31.67 22.78 31.59
CA SER A 524 -31.29 23.91 32.45
C SER A 524 -31.94 23.67 33.81
N ASN A 525 -31.14 23.40 34.79
CA ASN A 525 -31.51 23.62 36.20
C ASN A 525 -31.26 25.07 36.53
#